data_380139540787d91cdaf7bcbb20298fd1
#
_entry.id   380139540787d91cdaf7bcbb20298fd1
#
_cell.length_a   1.000
_cell.length_b   1.000
_cell.length_c   1.000
_cell.angle_alpha   90.00
_cell.angle_beta   90.00
_cell.angle_gamma   90.00
#
_symmetry.space_group_name_H-M   'P 1'
#
loop_
_entity.id
_entity.type
_entity.pdbx_description
1 polymer ?
#
loop_
_entity_poly.entity_id
_entity_poly.type
_entity_poly.pdbx_seq_one_letter_code
_entity_poly.pdbx_strand_id
1 'polypeptide(L)'
;NTKTHTGLFAKLKIYDGKNTIDTDTIYSSQKRHTTSDVLKKEENKLKTRGSGQTETSVNKQVPVPKSIKVSNSTKLPQESKKVPLRPMMPKGGISSRMIKKVKSMISKGVSHDVDKNEMSLTKEAIAAIKKELKEENEKQIVYNQEKFGPVDNYTTILLVQVHKRLENLHYLVASLRAVKGIQDAMVVFSHDLWDPAINAFVRNITDFWVMQMFFPFSIQLYPLVFPGRDPKDCSWNTNTKGKNTDCQNAKWPDSYGHYREASFTQIKHHWWGKIHRVFEGLRVTRDNYMGHVVFLEEDHYVSPDILHVLSLMQRLRPALCPSCKVLALGNYNKLNPHVYKNLVEKGDWWVTKYNLGFAMDAVVWRSLSKCKEKFCTFDDYNWDWTMTNVAQTCLEQRLSMMSLRLSRVLHLGSCGTHVKKKVCDVQAEVKNAVSRLSASKQWLYPDILVPLGSWKKSGKPKKGNGGWGDLRDRELCRGIGNDTVDEAFLARLQAMTSV
;
A
#
# COMPACT_ATOMS: atom_id res chain seq x y z
N ASN A 1 -43.02 -3.62 -13.25
CA ASN A 1 -42.69 -4.73 -12.38
C ASN A 1 -41.31 -4.50 -11.75
N THR A 2 -41.31 -3.68 -10.71
CA THR A 2 -40.17 -3.40 -9.85
C THR A 2 -40.07 -4.47 -8.76
N LYS A 3 -39.07 -5.32 -8.82
CA LYS A 3 -38.71 -6.20 -7.69
C LYS A 3 -37.72 -5.45 -6.77
N THR A 4 -38.23 -5.05 -5.63
CA THR A 4 -37.46 -4.54 -4.50
C THR A 4 -36.65 -5.69 -3.87
N HIS A 5 -35.33 -5.61 -3.96
CA HIS A 5 -34.43 -6.44 -3.14
C HIS A 5 -34.37 -5.87 -1.72
N THR A 6 -35.16 -6.42 -0.83
CA THR A 6 -34.98 -6.25 0.61
C THR A 6 -33.82 -7.13 1.09
N GLY A 7 -32.63 -6.56 1.16
CA GLY A 7 -31.47 -7.23 1.78
C GLY A 7 -31.67 -7.39 3.29
N LEU A 8 -31.41 -8.57 3.78
CA LEU A 8 -31.40 -8.94 5.20
C LEU A 8 -30.26 -8.16 5.91
N PHE A 9 -30.59 -7.09 6.61
CA PHE A 9 -29.65 -6.41 7.50
C PHE A 9 -29.55 -7.16 8.82
N ALA A 10 -28.45 -7.87 9.03
CA ALA A 10 -28.12 -8.43 10.34
C ALA A 10 -27.86 -7.26 11.32
N LYS A 11 -28.57 -7.22 12.45
CA LYS A 11 -28.36 -6.23 13.51
C LYS A 11 -26.96 -6.38 14.10
N LEU A 12 -26.14 -5.35 13.94
CA LEU A 12 -24.79 -5.30 14.52
C LEU A 12 -24.88 -4.64 15.91
N LYS A 13 -24.40 -5.34 16.94
CA LYS A 13 -24.25 -4.76 18.29
C LYS A 13 -22.82 -4.23 18.46
N ILE A 14 -22.68 -2.97 18.81
CA ILE A 14 -21.40 -2.32 19.08
C ILE A 14 -21.23 -2.22 20.60
N TYR A 15 -20.09 -2.69 21.12
CA TYR A 15 -19.76 -2.60 22.54
C TYR A 15 -18.71 -1.49 22.76
N ASP A 16 -19.08 -0.49 23.55
CA ASP A 16 -18.17 0.52 24.06
C ASP A 16 -18.04 0.35 25.58
N GLY A 17 -17.03 -0.39 25.99
CA GLY A 17 -16.56 -0.61 27.35
C GLY A 17 -17.58 -0.94 28.46
N LYS A 18 -18.82 -0.44 28.42
CA LYS A 18 -19.88 -0.68 29.41
C LYS A 18 -21.33 -0.60 28.89
N ASN A 19 -21.56 -0.12 27.65
CA ASN A 19 -22.94 0.05 27.14
C ASN A 19 -23.10 -0.54 25.74
N THR A 20 -24.30 -1.09 25.45
CA THR A 20 -24.68 -1.55 24.12
C THR A 20 -25.43 -0.43 23.40
N ILE A 21 -24.94 -0.02 22.22
CA ILE A 21 -25.57 1.02 21.40
C ILE A 21 -26.30 0.36 20.24
N ASP A 22 -27.59 0.63 20.10
CA ASP A 22 -28.43 0.11 19.00
C ASP A 22 -28.24 1.01 17.75
N THR A 23 -27.96 0.41 16.60
CA THR A 23 -27.64 1.12 15.36
C THR A 23 -28.83 1.89 14.77
N ASP A 24 -30.07 1.54 15.14
CA ASP A 24 -31.27 2.23 14.66
C ASP A 24 -31.41 3.66 15.21
N THR A 25 -30.77 3.97 16.33
CA THR A 25 -30.78 5.30 16.95
C THR A 25 -29.85 6.29 16.23
N ILE A 26 -28.81 5.80 15.55
CA ILE A 26 -27.83 6.65 14.86
C ILE A 26 -28.37 7.13 13.50
N TYR A 27 -29.18 6.31 12.81
CA TYR A 27 -29.75 6.66 11.50
C TYR A 27 -30.92 7.65 11.58
N SER A 28 -31.65 7.70 12.70
CA SER A 28 -32.77 8.63 12.90
C SER A 28 -32.32 10.04 13.26
N SER A 29 -31.11 10.22 13.81
CA SER A 29 -30.58 11.54 14.16
C SER A 29 -29.98 12.33 12.97
N GLN A 30 -29.54 11.64 11.91
CA GLN A 30 -28.98 12.29 10.72
C GLN A 30 -30.03 12.83 9.74
N LYS A 31 -31.30 12.44 9.85
CA LYS A 31 -32.39 12.96 8.99
C LYS A 31 -33.05 14.26 9.49
N ARG A 32 -32.63 14.84 10.61
CA ARG A 32 -33.31 16.01 11.22
C ARG A 32 -32.48 17.28 11.35
N HIS A 33 -31.32 17.42 10.70
CA HIS A 33 -30.56 18.68 10.73
C HIS A 33 -30.19 19.16 9.32
N THR A 34 -31.22 19.53 8.56
CA THR A 34 -31.13 20.54 7.53
C THR A 34 -32.29 21.47 7.73
N THR A 35 -32.08 22.55 8.46
CA THR A 35 -32.63 23.92 8.26
C THR A 35 -32.25 24.80 9.45
N SER A 36 -31.64 25.88 9.12
CA SER A 36 -31.54 27.22 9.72
C SER A 36 -31.91 27.43 11.19
N ASP A 37 -31.13 28.38 11.73
CA ASP A 37 -31.34 29.22 12.91
C ASP A 37 -30.85 28.63 14.26
N VAL A 38 -29.76 29.18 14.75
CA VAL A 38 -29.71 30.09 15.88
C VAL A 38 -28.25 30.49 16.18
N LEU A 39 -27.92 31.66 15.78
CA LEU A 39 -26.87 32.50 16.39
C LEU A 39 -27.41 33.08 17.71
N LYS A 40 -26.56 33.08 18.72
CA LYS A 40 -26.54 33.95 19.92
C LYS A 40 -26.73 33.27 21.26
N LYS A 41 -25.78 33.67 22.12
CA LYS A 41 -25.68 33.56 23.61
C LYS A 41 -25.02 32.28 24.11
N GLU A 42 -23.97 32.32 24.91
CA GLU A 42 -23.53 33.29 25.91
C GLU A 42 -22.05 33.14 26.26
N GLU A 43 -21.35 34.25 26.29
CA GLU A 43 -20.16 34.46 27.12
C GLU A 43 -20.56 34.54 28.59
N ASN A 44 -19.62 34.20 29.43
CA ASN A 44 -19.49 34.45 30.86
C ASN A 44 -19.65 33.28 31.82
N LYS A 45 -18.52 32.78 32.31
CA LYS A 45 -18.10 33.04 33.70
C LYS A 45 -16.69 32.48 33.97
N LEU A 46 -15.84 33.43 34.22
CA LEU A 46 -14.51 33.29 34.80
C LEU A 46 -14.57 33.14 36.32
N LYS A 47 -13.46 32.53 36.86
CA LYS A 47 -12.87 32.72 38.20
C LYS A 47 -13.51 31.91 39.32
N THR A 48 -12.75 31.11 40.10
CA THR A 48 -11.69 31.47 41.06
C THR A 48 -11.22 30.23 41.83
N ARG A 49 -9.90 30.20 42.11
CA ARG A 49 -9.18 29.73 43.34
C ARG A 49 -9.37 28.24 43.75
N GLY A 50 -8.39 27.54 44.22
CA GLY A 50 -7.00 27.75 44.63
C GLY A 50 -6.54 26.53 45.44
N SER A 51 -5.26 26.27 45.41
CA SER A 51 -4.32 25.74 46.40
C SER A 51 -4.70 24.59 47.33
N GLY A 52 -3.79 23.61 47.46
CA GLY A 52 -3.49 22.89 48.71
C GLY A 52 -3.20 21.39 48.51
N GLN A 53 -2.01 21.00 48.37
CA GLN A 53 -1.09 20.17 49.15
C GLN A 53 -1.59 18.83 49.72
N THR A 54 -0.74 17.84 49.48
CA THR A 54 -0.05 16.82 50.30
C THR A 54 -0.64 15.40 50.38
N GLU A 55 0.19 14.50 49.87
CA GLU A 55 0.63 13.18 50.35
C GLU A 55 -0.34 12.31 51.22
N THR A 56 -0.52 11.07 50.84
CA THR A 56 0.06 9.92 51.56
C THR A 56 -0.29 8.58 50.89
N SER A 57 0.69 7.74 50.84
CA SER A 57 0.72 6.31 50.47
C SER A 57 -0.12 5.44 51.41
N VAL A 58 -0.86 4.45 50.86
CA VAL A 58 -1.11 3.18 51.57
C VAL A 58 -1.27 2.02 50.56
N ASN A 59 -0.36 1.07 50.70
CA ASN A 59 -0.41 -0.29 50.19
C ASN A 59 -1.56 -1.09 50.80
N LYS A 60 -2.37 -1.77 50.01
CA LYS A 60 -3.12 -2.95 50.45
C LYS A 60 -3.20 -4.02 49.36
N GLN A 61 -2.50 -5.11 49.62
CA GLN A 61 -2.64 -6.41 49.00
C GLN A 61 -3.99 -7.03 49.38
N VAL A 62 -4.67 -7.70 48.46
CA VAL A 62 -5.80 -8.60 48.72
C VAL A 62 -5.59 -9.90 47.93
N PRO A 63 -5.92 -11.06 48.51
CA PRO A 63 -5.31 -12.35 48.17
C PRO A 63 -6.06 -13.18 47.13
N VAL A 64 -5.31 -14.12 46.55
CA VAL A 64 -5.71 -15.14 45.56
C VAL A 64 -6.49 -16.27 46.28
N PRO A 65 -7.59 -16.77 45.72
CA PRO A 65 -8.20 -18.03 46.15
C PRO A 65 -7.63 -19.23 45.39
N LYS A 66 -7.45 -20.31 46.13
CA LYS A 66 -6.85 -21.59 45.77
C LYS A 66 -7.74 -22.44 44.83
N SER A 67 -7.05 -23.28 44.08
CA SER A 67 -7.51 -24.36 43.19
C SER A 67 -8.55 -25.33 43.76
N ILE A 68 -9.50 -25.71 42.91
CA ILE A 68 -10.31 -26.93 43.10
C ILE A 68 -9.91 -27.94 42.02
N LYS A 69 -9.44 -29.11 42.47
CA LYS A 69 -9.24 -30.30 41.67
C LYS A 69 -10.59 -31.02 41.47
N VAL A 70 -10.94 -31.37 40.25
CA VAL A 70 -11.93 -32.43 39.98
C VAL A 70 -11.31 -33.39 38.97
N SER A 71 -11.20 -34.63 39.40
CA SER A 71 -10.80 -35.81 38.63
C SER A 71 -12.04 -36.44 37.95
N ASN A 72 -11.92 -36.93 36.75
CA ASN A 72 -12.17 -38.29 36.26
C ASN A 72 -12.48 -38.32 34.76
N SER A 73 -11.61 -38.90 34.04
CA SER A 73 -11.67 -40.05 33.12
C SER A 73 -12.97 -40.24 32.30
N THR A 74 -12.84 -40.03 31.00
CA THR A 74 -13.43 -40.90 30.00
C THR A 74 -12.56 -40.97 28.74
N LYS A 75 -12.29 -42.18 28.30
CA LYS A 75 -11.43 -42.56 27.17
C LYS A 75 -12.03 -42.12 25.85
N LEU A 76 -11.21 -41.51 25.00
CA LEU A 76 -11.48 -41.29 23.57
C LEU A 76 -10.82 -42.43 22.75
N PRO A 77 -11.42 -42.87 21.63
CA PRO A 77 -10.83 -43.83 20.74
C PRO A 77 -9.75 -43.24 19.84
N GLN A 78 -8.83 -44.11 19.45
CA GLN A 78 -7.60 -43.89 18.71
C GLN A 78 -7.75 -43.37 17.28
N GLU A 79 -6.79 -42.55 16.94
CA GLU A 79 -6.07 -42.38 15.67
C GLU A 79 -6.80 -42.58 14.33
N SER A 80 -7.01 -41.47 13.62
CA SER A 80 -7.00 -41.45 12.18
C SER A 80 -5.75 -40.75 11.63
N LYS A 81 -5.08 -41.42 10.72
CA LYS A 81 -3.79 -41.14 10.10
C LYS A 81 -3.60 -39.71 9.63
N LYS A 82 -2.48 -39.08 10.04
CA LYS A 82 -1.97 -37.83 9.49
C LYS A 82 -1.69 -37.98 8.00
N VAL A 83 -2.50 -37.34 7.17
CA VAL A 83 -2.21 -37.09 5.76
C VAL A 83 -1.34 -35.85 5.68
N PRO A 84 -0.18 -35.87 5.04
CA PRO A 84 0.63 -34.68 4.84
C PRO A 84 -0.10 -33.73 3.88
N LEU A 85 -0.39 -32.51 4.34
CA LEU A 85 -0.88 -31.41 3.51
C LEU A 85 0.19 -31.03 2.48
N ARG A 86 0.13 -31.65 1.29
CA ARG A 86 0.76 -31.06 0.10
C ARG A 86 0.06 -29.73 -0.19
N PRO A 87 0.79 -28.65 -0.53
CA PRO A 87 0.18 -27.44 -1.01
C PRO A 87 -0.60 -27.80 -2.28
N MET A 88 -1.92 -27.65 -2.25
CA MET A 88 -2.76 -27.78 -3.44
C MET A 88 -2.44 -26.64 -4.38
N MET A 89 -1.60 -26.92 -5.37
CA MET A 89 -1.55 -26.13 -6.60
C MET A 89 -2.89 -26.29 -7.31
N PRO A 90 -3.56 -25.21 -7.75
CA PRO A 90 -4.79 -25.37 -8.54
C PRO A 90 -4.48 -26.18 -9.79
N LYS A 91 -5.30 -27.20 -10.06
CA LYS A 91 -5.27 -27.96 -11.31
C LYS A 91 -5.81 -27.06 -12.44
N GLY A 92 -4.95 -26.31 -13.03
CA GLY A 92 -5.13 -25.32 -14.10
C GLY A 92 -3.78 -24.68 -14.38
N GLY A 93 -2.71 -25.39 -14.05
CA GLY A 93 -1.34 -24.93 -14.19
C GLY A 93 -0.90 -24.83 -15.63
N ILE A 94 -0.26 -23.73 -15.96
CA ILE A 94 0.67 -23.58 -17.06
C ILE A 94 1.42 -24.92 -17.24
N SER A 95 1.31 -25.53 -18.43
CA SER A 95 1.90 -26.83 -18.74
C SER A 95 3.35 -26.86 -18.25
N SER A 96 3.75 -27.96 -17.60
CA SER A 96 5.12 -28.20 -17.12
C SER A 96 6.18 -27.98 -18.22
N ARG A 97 5.78 -28.04 -19.48
CA ARG A 97 6.57 -27.75 -20.66
C ARG A 97 6.84 -26.25 -20.82
N MET A 98 5.88 -25.39 -20.44
CA MET A 98 6.02 -23.93 -20.44
C MET A 98 6.88 -23.45 -19.27
N ILE A 99 6.74 -24.06 -18.11
CA ILE A 99 7.62 -23.79 -16.94
C ILE A 99 9.07 -24.24 -17.23
N LYS A 100 9.26 -25.39 -17.89
CA LYS A 100 10.59 -25.81 -18.34
C LYS A 100 11.17 -24.88 -19.41
N LYS A 101 10.35 -24.36 -20.34
CA LYS A 101 10.78 -23.40 -21.36
C LYS A 101 11.14 -22.05 -20.74
N VAL A 102 10.36 -21.56 -19.78
CA VAL A 102 10.66 -20.33 -19.02
C VAL A 102 11.90 -20.53 -18.14
N LYS A 103 12.02 -21.67 -17.43
CA LYS A 103 13.25 -21.99 -16.66
C LYS A 103 14.48 -22.12 -17.55
N SER A 104 14.36 -22.70 -18.77
CA SER A 104 15.49 -22.78 -19.71
C SER A 104 15.85 -21.42 -20.35
N MET A 105 14.89 -20.49 -20.45
CA MET A 105 15.16 -19.11 -20.87
C MET A 105 15.82 -18.29 -19.75
N ILE A 106 15.37 -18.52 -18.51
CA ILE A 106 15.96 -17.90 -17.31
C ILE A 106 17.35 -18.47 -16.99
N SER A 107 17.56 -19.78 -17.12
CA SER A 107 18.85 -20.42 -16.80
C SER A 107 19.96 -20.17 -17.81
N LYS A 108 19.67 -19.61 -18.98
CA LYS A 108 20.68 -19.25 -20.00
C LYS A 108 21.16 -17.81 -19.93
N GLY A 109 20.68 -16.97 -18.99
CA GLY A 109 21.01 -15.55 -19.02
C GLY A 109 20.97 -14.80 -17.69
N VAL A 110 20.81 -15.46 -16.54
CA VAL A 110 20.77 -14.74 -15.27
C VAL A 110 22.11 -14.87 -14.54
N SER A 111 23.07 -14.08 -14.96
CA SER A 111 24.08 -13.59 -14.04
C SER A 111 23.46 -12.44 -13.20
N HIS A 112 23.93 -12.26 -11.97
CA HIS A 112 23.49 -11.20 -11.03
C HIS A 112 23.76 -9.74 -11.50
N ASP A 113 23.99 -9.52 -12.79
CA ASP A 113 24.20 -8.23 -13.47
C ASP A 113 22.93 -7.77 -14.21
N VAL A 114 21.80 -7.70 -13.49
CA VAL A 114 20.51 -7.23 -14.04
C VAL A 114 20.62 -5.77 -14.53
N ASP A 115 21.49 -4.98 -13.91
CA ASP A 115 21.73 -3.59 -14.31
C ASP A 115 22.41 -3.46 -15.69
N LYS A 116 23.18 -4.46 -16.12
CA LYS A 116 23.82 -4.44 -17.44
C LYS A 116 22.85 -4.77 -18.57
N ASN A 117 21.85 -5.62 -18.33
CA ASN A 117 20.85 -5.98 -19.35
C ASN A 117 19.90 -4.82 -19.67
N GLU A 118 19.53 -3.98 -18.70
CA GLU A 118 18.71 -2.79 -18.94
C GLU A 118 19.43 -1.74 -19.79
N MET A 119 20.76 -1.65 -19.67
CA MET A 119 21.61 -0.73 -20.47
C MET A 119 21.92 -1.26 -21.87
N SER A 120 21.57 -2.49 -22.20
CA SER A 120 21.92 -3.15 -23.47
C SER A 120 20.82 -3.11 -24.55
N LEU A 121 19.67 -2.50 -24.25
CA LEU A 121 18.57 -2.38 -25.21
C LEU A 121 18.97 -1.45 -26.37
N THR A 122 18.68 -1.87 -27.61
CA THR A 122 18.87 -1.00 -28.78
C THR A 122 17.84 0.12 -28.80
N LYS A 123 18.12 1.20 -29.52
CA LYS A 123 17.18 2.32 -29.70
C LYS A 123 15.84 1.87 -30.31
N GLU A 124 15.90 0.92 -31.21
CA GLU A 124 14.74 0.33 -31.88
C GLU A 124 13.87 -0.47 -30.89
N ALA A 125 14.53 -1.27 -30.02
CA ALA A 125 13.84 -2.01 -28.95
C ALA A 125 13.17 -1.07 -27.95
N ILE A 126 13.85 0.00 -27.53
CA ILE A 126 13.28 1.02 -26.65
C ILE A 126 12.08 1.70 -27.31
N ALA A 127 12.19 2.08 -28.60
CA ALA A 127 11.08 2.70 -29.34
C ALA A 127 9.87 1.76 -29.46
N ALA A 128 10.10 0.48 -29.71
CA ALA A 128 9.05 -0.54 -29.74
C ALA A 128 8.36 -0.67 -28.37
N ILE A 129 9.13 -0.76 -27.28
CA ILE A 129 8.58 -0.83 -25.92
C ILE A 129 7.77 0.44 -25.59
N LYS A 130 8.28 1.63 -25.90
CA LYS A 130 7.55 2.90 -25.68
C LYS A 130 6.21 2.90 -26.40
N LYS A 131 6.15 2.39 -27.64
CA LYS A 131 4.92 2.27 -28.42
C LYS A 131 3.92 1.33 -27.75
N GLU A 132 4.33 0.11 -27.43
CA GLU A 132 3.48 -0.89 -26.77
C GLU A 132 2.93 -0.38 -25.44
N LEU A 133 3.79 0.19 -24.62
CA LEU A 133 3.45 0.77 -23.31
C LEU A 133 2.44 1.92 -23.45
N LYS A 134 2.61 2.80 -24.44
CA LYS A 134 1.69 3.88 -24.73
C LYS A 134 0.32 3.32 -25.13
N GLU A 135 0.29 2.35 -26.03
CA GLU A 135 -0.95 1.69 -26.46
C GLU A 135 -1.70 1.01 -25.32
N GLU A 136 -0.99 0.24 -24.47
CA GLU A 136 -1.62 -0.40 -23.28
C GLU A 136 -2.19 0.65 -22.34
N ASN A 137 -1.43 1.73 -22.10
CA ASN A 137 -1.86 2.83 -21.23
C ASN A 137 -3.08 3.59 -21.79
N GLU A 138 -3.22 3.71 -23.10
CA GLU A 138 -4.35 4.38 -23.77
C GLU A 138 -5.57 3.46 -23.84
N LYS A 139 -5.38 2.19 -24.17
CA LYS A 139 -6.45 1.20 -24.28
C LYS A 139 -7.15 0.96 -22.95
N GLN A 140 -6.39 0.93 -21.84
CA GLN A 140 -6.89 0.69 -20.48
C GLN A 140 -7.83 -0.53 -20.43
N ILE A 141 -7.34 -1.66 -20.94
CA ILE A 141 -8.15 -2.89 -21.04
C ILE A 141 -8.39 -3.46 -19.65
N VAL A 142 -9.66 -3.69 -19.32
CA VAL A 142 -10.05 -4.51 -18.16
C VAL A 142 -10.32 -5.92 -18.67
N TYR A 143 -9.45 -6.86 -18.34
CA TYR A 143 -9.61 -8.26 -18.68
C TYR A 143 -10.67 -8.93 -17.81
N ASN A 144 -11.33 -9.95 -18.33
CA ASN A 144 -12.34 -10.79 -17.67
C ASN A 144 -13.69 -10.10 -17.42
N GLN A 145 -13.99 -8.98 -18.12
CA GLN A 145 -15.31 -8.33 -18.02
C GLN A 145 -16.44 -9.22 -18.52
N GLU A 146 -16.17 -10.07 -19.51
CA GLU A 146 -17.13 -11.05 -20.02
C GLU A 146 -17.57 -12.06 -18.95
N LYS A 147 -16.72 -12.31 -17.96
CA LYS A 147 -16.96 -13.25 -16.86
C LYS A 147 -17.58 -12.60 -15.64
N PHE A 148 -17.14 -11.40 -15.29
CA PHE A 148 -17.50 -10.74 -14.02
C PHE A 148 -18.39 -9.51 -14.22
N GLY A 149 -18.69 -9.14 -15.46
CA GLY A 149 -19.46 -7.93 -15.77
C GLY A 149 -18.60 -6.65 -15.77
N PRO A 150 -19.22 -5.48 -15.94
CA PRO A 150 -18.51 -4.21 -15.92
C PRO A 150 -18.08 -3.82 -14.49
N VAL A 151 -16.93 -3.15 -14.39
CA VAL A 151 -16.48 -2.49 -13.16
C VAL A 151 -17.35 -1.25 -12.92
N ASP A 152 -17.76 -1.03 -11.67
CA ASP A 152 -18.56 0.12 -11.24
C ASP A 152 -17.78 1.12 -10.39
N ASN A 153 -18.42 2.22 -10.03
CA ASN A 153 -17.82 3.31 -9.24
C ASN A 153 -17.55 2.95 -7.77
N TYR A 154 -18.04 1.83 -7.28
CA TYR A 154 -17.87 1.36 -5.91
C TYR A 154 -16.87 0.20 -5.80
N THR A 155 -16.49 -0.38 -6.94
CA THR A 155 -15.58 -1.52 -7.00
C THR A 155 -14.28 -1.21 -6.27
N THR A 156 -13.91 -2.06 -5.32
CA THR A 156 -12.61 -1.95 -4.63
C THR A 156 -11.48 -2.24 -5.61
N ILE A 157 -10.48 -1.39 -5.66
CA ILE A 157 -9.29 -1.59 -6.48
C ILE A 157 -8.11 -2.03 -5.61
N LEU A 158 -7.47 -3.13 -5.99
CA LEU A 158 -6.20 -3.56 -5.43
C LEU A 158 -5.09 -3.12 -6.40
N LEU A 159 -4.37 -2.05 -6.05
CA LEU A 159 -3.31 -1.47 -6.88
C LEU A 159 -1.97 -2.06 -6.48
N VAL A 160 -1.41 -2.89 -7.35
CA VAL A 160 -0.16 -3.63 -7.13
C VAL A 160 0.99 -2.94 -7.84
N GLN A 161 2.02 -2.54 -7.11
CA GLN A 161 3.28 -2.09 -7.71
C GLN A 161 4.10 -3.29 -8.13
N VAL A 162 4.49 -3.33 -9.42
CA VAL A 162 5.23 -4.44 -10.04
C VAL A 162 6.51 -3.90 -10.65
N HIS A 163 7.63 -4.58 -10.38
CA HIS A 163 8.91 -4.34 -11.01
C HIS A 163 9.39 -5.59 -11.75
N LYS A 164 10.16 -6.48 -11.13
CA LYS A 164 10.79 -7.63 -11.81
C LYS A 164 10.74 -8.95 -11.05
N ARG A 165 10.04 -9.02 -9.94
CA ARG A 165 10.02 -10.20 -9.06
C ARG A 165 8.86 -11.13 -9.43
N LEU A 166 8.94 -11.78 -10.59
CA LEU A 166 7.89 -12.67 -11.09
C LEU A 166 7.53 -13.78 -10.08
N GLU A 167 8.51 -14.35 -9.35
CA GLU A 167 8.25 -15.38 -8.34
C GLU A 167 7.39 -14.84 -7.19
N ASN A 168 7.72 -13.65 -6.65
CA ASN A 168 6.92 -12.99 -5.61
C ASN A 168 5.51 -12.69 -6.12
N LEU A 169 5.40 -12.16 -7.35
CA LEU A 169 4.11 -11.86 -7.98
C LEU A 169 3.24 -13.12 -8.13
N HIS A 170 3.82 -14.27 -8.43
CA HIS A 170 3.11 -15.56 -8.43
C HIS A 170 2.48 -15.87 -7.06
N TYR A 171 3.23 -15.64 -5.97
CA TYR A 171 2.71 -15.88 -4.62
C TYR A 171 1.67 -14.85 -4.19
N LEU A 172 1.83 -13.58 -4.56
CA LEU A 172 0.79 -12.57 -4.33
C LEU A 172 -0.51 -12.99 -5.04
N VAL A 173 -0.45 -13.31 -6.35
CA VAL A 173 -1.63 -13.73 -7.13
C VAL A 173 -2.25 -15.02 -6.55
N ALA A 174 -1.43 -15.97 -6.11
CA ALA A 174 -1.94 -17.17 -5.43
C ALA A 174 -2.68 -16.83 -4.13
N SER A 175 -2.19 -15.86 -3.35
CA SER A 175 -2.87 -15.41 -2.14
C SER A 175 -4.16 -14.64 -2.46
N LEU A 176 -4.18 -13.82 -3.52
CA LEU A 176 -5.37 -13.11 -4.00
C LEU A 176 -6.48 -14.07 -4.43
N ARG A 177 -6.14 -15.18 -5.12
CA ARG A 177 -7.10 -16.26 -5.49
C ARG A 177 -7.80 -16.87 -4.29
N ALA A 178 -7.16 -16.86 -3.12
CA ALA A 178 -7.73 -17.37 -1.87
C ALA A 178 -8.62 -16.33 -1.14
N VAL A 179 -8.64 -15.08 -1.60
CA VAL A 179 -9.46 -14.02 -0.99
C VAL A 179 -10.93 -14.26 -1.33
N LYS A 180 -11.78 -14.35 -0.29
CA LYS A 180 -13.23 -14.44 -0.47
C LYS A 180 -13.77 -13.12 -1.01
N GLY A 181 -14.49 -13.18 -2.12
CA GLY A 181 -15.03 -11.99 -2.80
C GLY A 181 -14.05 -11.29 -3.74
N ILE A 182 -12.94 -11.94 -4.11
CA ILE A 182 -11.96 -11.34 -5.03
C ILE A 182 -12.55 -11.04 -6.42
N GLN A 183 -13.56 -11.79 -6.83
CA GLN A 183 -14.30 -11.56 -8.08
C GLN A 183 -15.06 -10.22 -8.10
N ASP A 184 -15.26 -9.59 -6.94
CA ASP A 184 -15.93 -8.29 -6.80
C ASP A 184 -14.92 -7.13 -6.65
N ALA A 185 -13.63 -7.39 -6.83
CA ALA A 185 -12.55 -6.41 -6.77
C ALA A 185 -11.74 -6.41 -8.07
N MET A 186 -11.27 -5.26 -8.49
CA MET A 186 -10.38 -5.11 -9.63
C MET A 186 -8.93 -5.04 -9.18
N VAL A 187 -8.05 -5.85 -9.78
CA VAL A 187 -6.61 -5.79 -9.53
C VAL A 187 -5.92 -5.04 -10.66
N VAL A 188 -5.30 -3.91 -10.33
CA VAL A 188 -4.54 -3.08 -11.26
C VAL A 188 -3.06 -3.30 -10.99
N PHE A 189 -2.34 -3.84 -11.97
CA PHE A 189 -0.89 -4.03 -11.92
C PHE A 189 -0.19 -2.82 -12.53
N SER A 190 0.56 -2.10 -11.72
CA SER A 190 1.33 -0.91 -12.12
C SER A 190 2.80 -1.27 -12.28
N HIS A 191 3.25 -1.31 -13.53
CA HIS A 191 4.59 -1.74 -13.90
C HIS A 191 5.51 -0.53 -14.12
N ASP A 192 6.76 -0.61 -13.68
CA ASP A 192 7.84 0.33 -14.05
C ASP A 192 8.91 -0.33 -14.94
N LEU A 193 8.65 -1.56 -15.36
CA LEU A 193 9.46 -2.33 -16.29
C LEU A 193 8.55 -3.07 -17.27
N TRP A 194 8.88 -3.03 -18.55
CA TRP A 194 8.25 -3.87 -19.56
C TRP A 194 8.95 -5.22 -19.59
N ASP A 195 8.32 -6.23 -19.02
CA ASP A 195 8.81 -7.61 -19.00
C ASP A 195 7.78 -8.53 -19.66
N PRO A 196 8.11 -9.17 -20.81
CA PRO A 196 7.16 -10.03 -21.53
C PRO A 196 6.64 -11.20 -20.70
N ALA A 197 7.46 -11.76 -19.79
CA ALA A 197 7.05 -12.88 -18.95
C ALA A 197 6.06 -12.44 -17.86
N ILE A 198 6.33 -11.31 -17.22
CA ILE A 198 5.42 -10.71 -16.24
C ILE A 198 4.12 -10.29 -16.91
N ASN A 199 4.21 -9.61 -18.07
CA ASN A 199 3.03 -9.15 -18.82
C ASN A 199 2.15 -10.33 -19.26
N ALA A 200 2.75 -11.41 -19.79
CA ALA A 200 2.02 -12.61 -20.15
C ALA A 200 1.40 -13.31 -18.94
N PHE A 201 2.10 -13.34 -17.80
CA PHE A 201 1.57 -13.90 -16.57
C PHE A 201 0.32 -13.15 -16.11
N VAL A 202 0.39 -11.81 -16.07
CA VAL A 202 -0.72 -10.96 -15.62
C VAL A 202 -1.93 -11.06 -16.55
N ARG A 203 -1.74 -11.05 -17.87
CA ARG A 203 -2.82 -11.19 -18.87
C ARG A 203 -3.52 -12.55 -18.81
N ASN A 204 -2.84 -13.59 -18.32
CA ASN A 204 -3.40 -14.94 -18.18
C ASN A 204 -4.12 -15.19 -16.84
N ILE A 205 -4.29 -14.17 -15.98
CA ILE A 205 -5.09 -14.28 -14.76
C ILE A 205 -6.57 -14.23 -15.15
N THR A 206 -7.35 -15.23 -14.73
CA THR A 206 -8.80 -15.36 -15.05
C THR A 206 -9.69 -15.41 -13.83
N ASP A 207 -9.15 -15.13 -12.65
CA ASP A 207 -9.83 -15.33 -11.37
C ASP A 207 -10.60 -14.08 -10.88
N PHE A 208 -10.28 -12.89 -11.47
CA PHE A 208 -10.84 -11.58 -11.12
C PHE A 208 -10.61 -10.58 -12.25
N TRP A 209 -11.17 -9.36 -12.16
CA TRP A 209 -10.85 -8.29 -13.09
C TRP A 209 -9.38 -7.90 -13.00
N VAL A 210 -8.73 -7.77 -14.13
CA VAL A 210 -7.32 -7.42 -14.25
C VAL A 210 -7.16 -6.22 -15.17
N MET A 211 -6.28 -5.29 -14.78
CA MET A 211 -5.81 -4.21 -15.63
C MET A 211 -4.31 -4.07 -15.47
N GLN A 212 -3.61 -3.74 -16.56
CA GLN A 212 -2.20 -3.33 -16.53
C GLN A 212 -2.09 -1.85 -16.82
N MET A 213 -1.18 -1.19 -16.13
CA MET A 213 -0.74 0.16 -16.45
C MET A 213 0.78 0.27 -16.29
N PHE A 214 1.42 1.12 -17.08
CA PHE A 214 2.86 1.20 -17.16
C PHE A 214 3.35 2.62 -16.88
N PHE A 215 4.43 2.72 -16.08
CA PHE A 215 5.11 3.97 -15.81
C PHE A 215 5.99 4.35 -17.01
N PRO A 216 5.79 5.53 -17.65
CA PRO A 216 6.42 5.84 -18.92
C PRO A 216 7.83 6.44 -18.80
N PHE A 217 8.35 6.67 -17.58
CA PHE A 217 9.62 7.38 -17.35
C PHE A 217 10.66 6.49 -16.65
N SER A 218 10.68 5.20 -17.00
CA SER A 218 11.56 4.22 -16.37
C SER A 218 12.99 4.27 -16.92
N ILE A 219 13.96 3.76 -16.14
CA ILE A 219 15.34 3.58 -16.58
C ILE A 219 15.42 2.73 -17.86
N GLN A 220 14.56 1.73 -18.00
CA GLN A 220 14.50 0.90 -19.21
C GLN A 220 14.24 1.71 -20.47
N LEU A 221 13.44 2.76 -20.39
CA LEU A 221 13.08 3.61 -21.54
C LEU A 221 14.07 4.76 -21.75
N TYR A 222 14.85 5.10 -20.74
CA TYR A 222 15.84 6.19 -20.74
C TYR A 222 17.16 5.72 -20.11
N PRO A 223 17.80 4.64 -20.63
CA PRO A 223 18.89 3.98 -19.89
C PRO A 223 20.14 4.85 -19.67
N LEU A 224 20.45 5.76 -20.59
CA LEU A 224 21.67 6.57 -20.61
C LEU A 224 21.39 8.09 -20.60
N VAL A 225 20.17 8.49 -20.32
CA VAL A 225 19.76 9.90 -20.20
C VAL A 225 18.78 10.05 -19.04
N PHE A 226 18.62 11.27 -18.51
CA PHE A 226 17.58 11.53 -17.52
C PHE A 226 16.17 11.13 -18.07
N PRO A 227 15.28 10.50 -17.29
CA PRO A 227 15.36 10.21 -15.85
C PRO A 227 16.15 8.96 -15.45
N GLY A 228 16.74 8.24 -16.40
CA GLY A 228 17.57 7.07 -16.15
C GLY A 228 19.00 7.41 -15.67
N ARG A 229 19.96 6.54 -16.03
CA ARG A 229 21.37 6.64 -15.60
C ARG A 229 22.18 7.40 -16.64
N ASP A 230 22.26 8.72 -16.52
CA ASP A 230 23.11 9.52 -17.39
C ASP A 230 24.57 9.38 -16.94
N PRO A 231 25.51 8.91 -17.82
CA PRO A 231 26.91 8.78 -17.47
C PRO A 231 27.60 10.09 -17.12
N LYS A 232 27.03 11.23 -17.51
CA LYS A 232 27.55 12.57 -17.20
C LYS A 232 27.09 13.05 -15.81
N ASP A 233 26.16 12.38 -15.14
CA ASP A 233 25.74 12.71 -13.79
C ASP A 233 26.85 12.38 -12.78
N CYS A 234 26.91 13.15 -11.70
CA CYS A 234 27.78 12.85 -10.56
C CYS A 234 27.43 11.50 -9.95
N SER A 235 28.43 10.69 -9.63
CA SER A 235 28.24 9.49 -8.83
C SER A 235 27.70 9.86 -7.44
N TRP A 236 26.93 8.97 -6.83
CA TRP A 236 26.26 9.22 -5.54
C TRP A 236 27.15 9.86 -4.47
N ASN A 237 28.40 9.41 -4.35
CA ASN A 237 29.37 9.87 -3.34
C ASN A 237 30.40 10.86 -3.87
N THR A 238 30.17 11.50 -5.02
CA THR A 238 31.10 12.50 -5.57
C THR A 238 31.30 13.64 -4.57
N ASN A 239 32.54 13.89 -4.18
CA ASN A 239 32.87 15.00 -3.28
C ASN A 239 33.17 16.26 -4.10
N THR A 240 32.25 17.21 -4.07
CA THR A 240 32.40 18.50 -4.79
C THR A 240 33.01 19.60 -3.95
N LYS A 241 33.30 19.37 -2.67
CA LYS A 241 33.89 20.39 -1.80
C LYS A 241 35.31 20.71 -2.26
N GLY A 242 35.50 21.89 -2.83
CA GLY A 242 36.80 22.44 -3.22
C GLY A 242 37.37 21.91 -4.54
N LYS A 243 36.60 21.22 -5.39
CA LYS A 243 37.05 20.77 -6.71
C LYS A 243 36.06 21.22 -7.78
N ASN A 244 36.58 21.68 -8.91
CA ASN A 244 35.83 21.77 -10.16
C ASN A 244 35.42 20.32 -10.52
N THR A 245 34.13 20.00 -10.43
CA THR A 245 33.63 18.69 -10.84
C THR A 245 32.92 18.87 -12.17
N ASP A 246 33.38 18.12 -13.18
CA ASP A 246 32.85 18.18 -14.55
C ASP A 246 31.51 17.46 -14.73
N CYS A 247 30.91 16.91 -13.65
CA CYS A 247 29.63 16.23 -13.75
C CYS A 247 28.48 17.23 -13.81
N GLN A 248 27.50 16.95 -14.69
CA GLN A 248 26.48 17.93 -15.11
C GLN A 248 25.52 18.37 -14.01
N ASN A 249 25.28 17.56 -12.99
CA ASN A 249 24.37 17.88 -11.87
C ASN A 249 25.10 18.26 -10.57
N ALA A 250 26.36 18.67 -10.65
CA ALA A 250 27.22 19.01 -9.51
C ALA A 250 26.61 20.06 -8.57
N LYS A 251 25.78 20.97 -9.11
CA LYS A 251 25.10 22.04 -8.36
C LYS A 251 23.88 21.59 -7.57
N TRP A 252 23.43 20.33 -7.68
CA TRP A 252 22.21 19.81 -7.05
C TRP A 252 22.44 18.60 -6.14
N PRO A 253 23.37 18.68 -5.18
CA PRO A 253 23.48 17.64 -4.16
C PRO A 253 22.23 17.64 -3.26
N ASP A 254 22.00 16.52 -2.62
CA ASP A 254 21.02 16.43 -1.54
C ASP A 254 21.50 17.16 -0.27
N SER A 255 20.65 17.18 0.77
CA SER A 255 20.97 17.85 2.03
C SER A 255 22.13 17.20 2.81
N TYR A 256 22.68 16.09 2.34
CA TYR A 256 23.86 15.40 2.90
C TYR A 256 25.10 15.53 2.00
N GLY A 257 24.96 16.11 0.83
CA GLY A 257 26.03 16.26 -0.15
C GLY A 257 26.17 15.09 -1.12
N HIS A 258 25.15 14.22 -1.21
CA HIS A 258 25.11 13.11 -2.15
C HIS A 258 24.29 13.47 -3.40
N TYR A 259 24.45 12.70 -4.45
CA TYR A 259 23.76 12.89 -5.73
C TYR A 259 22.69 11.81 -5.97
N ARG A 260 21.83 12.07 -6.94
CA ARG A 260 20.74 11.16 -7.31
C ARG A 260 21.23 9.79 -7.74
N GLU A 261 20.47 8.76 -7.40
CA GLU A 261 20.58 7.43 -7.97
C GLU A 261 19.28 7.08 -8.69
N ALA A 262 19.33 6.91 -10.02
CA ALA A 262 18.16 6.70 -10.86
C ALA A 262 17.26 5.55 -10.38
N SER A 263 17.84 4.45 -9.88
CA SER A 263 17.10 3.30 -9.35
C SER A 263 16.24 3.61 -8.12
N PHE A 264 16.67 4.56 -7.29
CA PHE A 264 15.90 5.01 -6.14
C PHE A 264 14.89 6.08 -6.54
N THR A 265 15.29 7.05 -7.37
CA THR A 265 14.38 8.12 -7.79
C THR A 265 13.22 7.57 -8.63
N GLN A 266 13.44 6.53 -9.46
CA GLN A 266 12.39 5.85 -10.19
C GLN A 266 11.30 5.29 -9.26
N ILE A 267 11.65 4.70 -8.12
CA ILE A 267 10.67 4.15 -7.17
C ILE A 267 9.71 5.25 -6.69
N LYS A 268 10.23 6.42 -6.32
CA LYS A 268 9.42 7.56 -5.87
C LYS A 268 8.56 8.12 -7.00
N HIS A 269 9.12 8.29 -8.19
CA HIS A 269 8.37 8.74 -9.38
C HIS A 269 7.25 7.77 -9.75
N HIS A 270 7.55 6.48 -9.81
CA HIS A 270 6.54 5.45 -10.11
C HIS A 270 5.43 5.43 -9.06
N TRP A 271 5.79 5.54 -7.78
CA TRP A 271 4.80 5.55 -6.70
C TRP A 271 3.85 6.76 -6.83
N TRP A 272 4.39 7.95 -7.09
CA TRP A 272 3.60 9.16 -7.31
C TRP A 272 2.75 9.05 -8.58
N GLY A 273 3.33 8.56 -9.67
CA GLY A 273 2.65 8.38 -10.94
C GLY A 273 1.50 7.38 -10.87
N LYS A 274 1.69 6.23 -10.19
CA LYS A 274 0.63 5.22 -10.09
C LYS A 274 -0.57 5.69 -9.28
N ILE A 275 -0.34 6.41 -8.16
CA ILE A 275 -1.44 6.92 -7.34
C ILE A 275 -2.21 8.01 -8.08
N HIS A 276 -1.51 8.91 -8.76
CA HIS A 276 -2.15 9.91 -9.60
C HIS A 276 -2.98 9.24 -10.69
N ARG A 277 -2.39 8.30 -11.42
CA ARG A 277 -3.06 7.62 -12.53
C ARG A 277 -4.30 6.84 -12.10
N VAL A 278 -4.23 6.13 -10.96
CA VAL A 278 -5.38 5.35 -10.50
C VAL A 278 -6.57 6.22 -10.10
N PHE A 279 -6.37 7.43 -9.60
CA PHE A 279 -7.47 8.29 -9.17
C PHE A 279 -7.94 9.27 -10.25
N GLU A 280 -7.07 9.69 -11.17
CA GLU A 280 -7.35 10.76 -12.12
C GLU A 280 -7.20 10.35 -13.58
N GLY A 281 -6.43 9.28 -13.87
CA GLY A 281 -6.11 8.89 -15.25
C GLY A 281 -6.89 7.68 -15.78
N LEU A 282 -7.38 6.80 -14.91
CA LEU A 282 -8.14 5.63 -15.39
C LEU A 282 -9.60 5.96 -15.62
N ARG A 283 -10.18 5.50 -16.75
CA ARG A 283 -11.58 5.71 -17.08
C ARG A 283 -12.56 5.21 -16.03
N VAL A 284 -12.17 4.11 -15.32
CA VAL A 284 -13.00 3.49 -14.29
C VAL A 284 -13.01 4.26 -12.96
N THR A 285 -12.12 5.24 -12.77
CA THR A 285 -11.97 5.93 -11.48
C THR A 285 -11.93 7.45 -11.55
N ARG A 286 -11.61 8.03 -12.68
CA ARG A 286 -11.48 9.49 -12.82
C ARG A 286 -12.78 10.24 -12.54
N ASP A 287 -13.93 9.63 -12.86
CA ASP A 287 -15.23 10.26 -12.76
C ASP A 287 -16.06 9.59 -11.65
N ASN A 288 -16.37 10.32 -10.59
CA ASN A 288 -17.29 9.90 -9.52
C ASN A 288 -16.93 8.57 -8.81
N TYR A 289 -15.66 8.22 -8.72
CA TYR A 289 -15.25 7.01 -8.01
C TYR A 289 -15.49 7.14 -6.51
N MET A 290 -16.22 6.20 -5.94
CA MET A 290 -16.64 6.14 -4.54
C MET A 290 -16.05 4.93 -3.79
N GLY A 291 -15.33 4.06 -4.50
CA GLY A 291 -14.65 2.92 -3.93
C GLY A 291 -13.37 3.30 -3.17
N HIS A 292 -12.66 2.29 -2.74
CA HIS A 292 -11.35 2.43 -2.09
C HIS A 292 -10.28 1.78 -2.94
N VAL A 293 -9.10 2.40 -2.98
CA VAL A 293 -7.89 1.82 -3.57
C VAL A 293 -7.02 1.29 -2.44
N VAL A 294 -6.71 -0.01 -2.48
CA VAL A 294 -5.76 -0.69 -1.58
C VAL A 294 -4.41 -0.78 -2.27
N PHE A 295 -3.37 -0.30 -1.61
CA PHE A 295 -2.02 -0.27 -2.18
C PHE A 295 -1.23 -1.50 -1.75
N LEU A 296 -0.79 -2.27 -2.74
CA LEU A 296 0.00 -3.49 -2.57
C LEU A 296 1.31 -3.40 -3.38
N GLU A 297 2.25 -4.28 -3.06
CA GLU A 297 3.50 -4.47 -3.81
C GLU A 297 3.64 -5.94 -4.22
N GLU A 298 4.44 -6.23 -5.26
CA GLU A 298 4.59 -7.58 -5.83
C GLU A 298 5.07 -8.63 -4.83
N ASP A 299 5.72 -8.21 -3.74
CA ASP A 299 6.23 -9.07 -2.66
C ASP A 299 5.34 -9.07 -1.40
N HIS A 300 4.06 -8.75 -1.57
CA HIS A 300 3.07 -8.93 -0.52
C HIS A 300 2.39 -10.31 -0.60
N TYR A 301 1.92 -10.78 0.54
CA TYR A 301 1.05 -11.96 0.67
C TYR A 301 -0.17 -11.55 1.49
N VAL A 302 -1.37 -11.77 0.97
CA VAL A 302 -2.61 -11.28 1.58
C VAL A 302 -3.39 -12.38 2.30
N SER A 303 -4.09 -11.99 3.35
CA SER A 303 -5.01 -12.87 4.09
C SER A 303 -6.30 -13.10 3.29
N PRO A 304 -6.93 -14.29 3.37
CA PRO A 304 -8.14 -14.60 2.63
C PRO A 304 -9.36 -13.75 3.03
N ASP A 305 -9.32 -13.07 4.16
CA ASP A 305 -10.37 -12.19 4.66
C ASP A 305 -10.11 -10.69 4.45
N ILE A 306 -9.13 -10.32 3.61
CA ILE A 306 -8.70 -8.91 3.47
C ILE A 306 -9.85 -7.99 3.02
N LEU A 307 -10.67 -8.40 2.06
CA LEU A 307 -11.82 -7.62 1.58
C LEU A 307 -12.95 -7.55 2.61
N HIS A 308 -13.20 -8.65 3.33
CA HIS A 308 -14.14 -8.66 4.45
C HIS A 308 -13.73 -7.64 5.53
N VAL A 309 -12.47 -7.65 5.93
CA VAL A 309 -11.95 -6.72 6.94
C VAL A 309 -12.01 -5.27 6.44
N LEU A 310 -11.64 -5.01 5.19
CA LEU A 310 -11.76 -3.68 4.59
C LEU A 310 -13.21 -3.18 4.66
N SER A 311 -14.16 -3.99 4.20
CA SER A 311 -15.59 -3.65 4.25
C SER A 311 -16.08 -3.42 5.68
N LEU A 312 -15.62 -4.23 6.64
CA LEU A 312 -15.96 -4.05 8.06
C LEU A 312 -15.36 -2.73 8.61
N MET A 313 -14.12 -2.40 8.27
CA MET A 313 -13.50 -1.13 8.65
C MET A 313 -14.23 0.07 8.05
N GLN A 314 -14.63 0.00 6.79
CA GLN A 314 -15.41 1.05 6.11
C GLN A 314 -16.74 1.31 6.82
N ARG A 315 -17.50 0.24 7.13
CA ARG A 315 -18.80 0.33 7.81
C ARG A 315 -18.69 0.86 9.25
N LEU A 316 -17.67 0.44 9.98
CA LEU A 316 -17.49 0.81 11.39
C LEU A 316 -16.73 2.11 11.58
N ARG A 317 -16.01 2.62 10.56
CA ARG A 317 -15.25 3.86 10.62
C ARG A 317 -16.04 5.06 11.18
N PRO A 318 -17.28 5.34 10.74
CA PRO A 318 -18.04 6.47 11.25
C PRO A 318 -18.27 6.44 12.77
N ALA A 319 -18.45 5.25 13.33
CA ALA A 319 -18.67 5.08 14.78
C ALA A 319 -17.35 4.98 15.56
N LEU A 320 -16.36 4.22 15.05
CA LEU A 320 -15.13 3.95 15.78
C LEU A 320 -14.08 5.06 15.63
N CYS A 321 -13.98 5.69 14.47
CA CYS A 321 -13.01 6.73 14.18
C CYS A 321 -13.50 7.65 13.04
N PRO A 322 -14.41 8.60 13.27
CA PRO A 322 -14.92 9.51 12.23
C PRO A 322 -13.81 10.32 11.53
N SER A 323 -12.73 10.63 12.25
CA SER A 323 -11.57 11.37 11.71
C SER A 323 -10.60 10.50 10.90
N CYS A 324 -10.70 9.16 10.96
CA CYS A 324 -9.82 8.29 10.19
C CYS A 324 -10.14 8.37 8.70
N LYS A 325 -9.12 8.70 7.90
CA LYS A 325 -9.21 8.83 6.45
C LYS A 325 -8.53 7.65 5.74
N VAL A 326 -7.56 7.02 6.38
CA VAL A 326 -6.79 5.90 5.85
C VAL A 326 -7.11 4.63 6.64
N LEU A 327 -7.30 3.52 5.94
CA LEU A 327 -7.55 2.19 6.51
C LEU A 327 -6.33 1.31 6.23
N ALA A 328 -5.55 0.98 7.27
CA ALA A 328 -4.35 0.16 7.12
C ALA A 328 -4.66 -1.31 7.46
N LEU A 329 -4.60 -2.18 6.46
CA LEU A 329 -4.89 -3.61 6.58
C LEU A 329 -3.67 -4.40 7.07
N GLY A 330 -2.48 -3.83 6.97
CA GLY A 330 -1.23 -4.43 7.41
C GLY A 330 -0.32 -3.45 8.15
N ASN A 331 0.62 -4.03 8.87
CA ASN A 331 1.63 -3.28 9.63
C ASN A 331 2.82 -4.17 9.98
N TYR A 332 3.93 -3.54 10.39
CA TYR A 332 5.17 -4.24 10.81
C TYR A 332 5.21 -4.60 12.30
N ASN A 333 4.10 -4.55 13.01
CA ASN A 333 4.09 -4.91 14.43
C ASN A 333 4.40 -6.39 14.61
N LYS A 334 5.27 -6.71 15.59
CA LYS A 334 5.40 -8.08 16.10
C LYS A 334 4.13 -8.45 16.83
N LEU A 335 3.43 -9.49 16.39
CA LEU A 335 2.09 -9.77 16.85
C LEU A 335 1.98 -11.12 17.54
N ASN A 336 1.30 -11.11 18.69
CA ASN A 336 0.69 -12.30 19.26
C ASN A 336 -0.77 -12.41 18.78
N PRO A 337 -1.12 -13.37 17.89
CA PRO A 337 -2.46 -13.50 17.34
C PRO A 337 -3.53 -13.67 18.43
N HIS A 338 -3.17 -14.30 19.55
CA HIS A 338 -4.10 -14.54 20.66
C HIS A 338 -4.54 -13.27 21.39
N VAL A 339 -3.72 -12.21 21.33
CA VAL A 339 -4.00 -10.94 22.02
C VAL A 339 -4.70 -9.93 21.11
N TYR A 340 -4.41 -9.94 19.79
CA TYR A 340 -4.77 -8.85 18.88
C TYR A 340 -5.84 -9.20 17.84
N LYS A 341 -6.67 -10.18 18.10
CA LYS A 341 -7.69 -10.76 17.22
C LYS A 341 -8.34 -9.80 16.22
N ASN A 342 -9.24 -8.98 16.74
CA ASN A 342 -10.06 -8.00 16.01
C ASN A 342 -9.82 -6.56 16.48
N LEU A 343 -8.71 -6.31 17.17
CA LEU A 343 -8.39 -4.99 17.68
C LEU A 343 -7.94 -4.04 16.57
N VAL A 344 -8.46 -2.81 16.61
CA VAL A 344 -8.02 -1.71 15.77
C VAL A 344 -7.35 -0.62 16.61
N GLU A 345 -6.23 -0.12 16.13
CA GLU A 345 -5.61 1.08 16.68
C GLU A 345 -5.89 2.30 15.79
N LYS A 346 -5.94 3.46 16.42
CA LYS A 346 -6.22 4.74 15.80
C LYS A 346 -5.07 5.70 16.06
N GLY A 347 -4.76 6.56 15.12
CA GLY A 347 -3.71 7.56 15.29
C GLY A 347 -3.41 8.33 14.02
N ASP A 348 -2.39 9.16 14.07
CA ASP A 348 -1.86 9.79 12.87
C ASP A 348 -1.29 8.71 11.93
N TRP A 349 -1.52 8.89 10.63
CA TRP A 349 -0.99 7.96 9.65
C TRP A 349 0.53 8.09 9.54
N TRP A 350 1.24 7.12 10.12
CA TRP A 350 2.68 6.97 10.00
C TRP A 350 2.97 5.97 8.89
N VAL A 351 3.21 6.46 7.67
CA VAL A 351 3.23 5.64 6.44
C VAL A 351 4.27 4.53 6.53
N THR A 352 5.50 4.83 6.95
CA THR A 352 6.59 3.85 7.03
C THR A 352 6.30 2.66 7.97
N LYS A 353 5.33 2.79 8.85
CA LYS A 353 4.89 1.72 9.75
C LYS A 353 3.62 1.01 9.26
N TYR A 354 2.80 1.72 8.49
CA TYR A 354 1.47 1.29 8.07
C TYR A 354 1.29 1.40 6.55
N ASN A 355 2.35 1.08 5.79
CA ASN A 355 2.34 1.07 4.33
C ASN A 355 1.97 -0.29 3.71
N LEU A 356 1.78 -1.34 4.52
CA LEU A 356 1.36 -2.65 4.03
C LEU A 356 -0.16 -2.67 3.80
N GLY A 357 -0.60 -2.65 2.54
CA GLY A 357 -2.01 -2.76 2.21
C GLY A 357 -2.88 -1.68 2.85
N PHE A 358 -2.45 -0.42 2.82
CA PHE A 358 -3.33 0.67 3.24
C PHE A 358 -4.32 1.00 2.13
N ALA A 359 -5.50 1.46 2.54
CA ALA A 359 -6.57 1.86 1.63
C ALA A 359 -6.95 3.32 1.85
N MET A 360 -7.24 4.02 0.73
CA MET A 360 -7.82 5.36 0.75
C MET A 360 -8.84 5.53 -0.37
N ASP A 361 -9.70 6.52 -0.22
CA ASP A 361 -10.67 6.94 -1.23
C ASP A 361 -10.20 8.17 -2.03
N ALA A 362 -10.95 8.55 -3.05
CA ALA A 362 -10.64 9.71 -3.88
C ALA A 362 -10.66 11.05 -3.11
N VAL A 363 -11.39 11.13 -1.98
CA VAL A 363 -11.42 12.35 -1.14
C VAL A 363 -10.07 12.57 -0.46
N VAL A 364 -9.50 11.49 0.06
CA VAL A 364 -8.15 11.51 0.65
C VAL A 364 -7.11 11.86 -0.39
N TRP A 365 -7.19 11.24 -1.57
CA TRP A 365 -6.29 11.56 -2.67
C TRP A 365 -6.36 13.04 -3.07
N ARG A 366 -7.55 13.59 -3.30
CA ARG A 366 -7.71 15.03 -3.63
C ARG A 366 -7.12 15.96 -2.57
N SER A 367 -7.09 15.55 -1.31
CA SER A 367 -6.43 16.33 -0.26
C SER A 367 -4.91 16.22 -0.35
N LEU A 368 -4.39 15.02 -0.62
CA LEU A 368 -2.95 14.76 -0.78
C LEU A 368 -2.38 15.38 -2.05
N SER A 369 -3.12 15.35 -3.17
CA SER A 369 -2.67 15.89 -4.46
C SER A 369 -2.41 17.40 -4.39
N LYS A 370 -3.14 18.14 -3.54
CA LYS A 370 -2.86 19.56 -3.24
C LYS A 370 -1.48 19.78 -2.61
N CYS A 371 -0.93 18.75 -2.01
CA CYS A 371 0.39 18.77 -1.38
C CYS A 371 1.52 18.31 -2.33
N LYS A 372 1.28 18.26 -3.65
CA LYS A 372 2.23 17.84 -4.68
C LYS A 372 3.58 18.52 -4.54
N GLU A 373 3.59 19.85 -4.36
CA GLU A 373 4.82 20.61 -4.18
C GLU A 373 5.64 20.08 -3.00
N LYS A 374 5.00 19.84 -1.86
CA LYS A 374 5.67 19.29 -0.69
C LYS A 374 6.21 17.87 -0.91
N PHE A 375 5.45 17.02 -1.62
CA PHE A 375 5.89 15.68 -1.99
C PHE A 375 7.11 15.72 -2.92
N CYS A 376 7.07 16.58 -3.93
CA CYS A 376 8.11 16.66 -4.96
C CYS A 376 9.39 17.38 -4.51
N THR A 377 9.34 18.18 -3.43
CA THR A 377 10.50 18.92 -2.92
C THR A 377 11.12 18.36 -1.65
N PHE A 378 10.43 17.48 -0.92
CA PHE A 378 10.97 16.88 0.29
C PHE A 378 12.16 15.97 -0.06
N ASP A 379 13.32 16.27 0.53
CA ASP A 379 14.59 15.60 0.23
C ASP A 379 14.67 14.21 0.85
N ASP A 380 13.94 13.30 0.26
CA ASP A 380 13.93 11.87 0.56
C ASP A 380 13.52 11.08 -0.68
N TYR A 381 14.35 10.14 -1.09
CA TYR A 381 14.05 9.27 -2.23
C TYR A 381 12.97 8.22 -1.89
N ASN A 382 12.73 7.94 -0.60
CA ASN A 382 11.68 7.02 -0.19
C ASN A 382 10.31 7.71 -0.24
N TRP A 383 9.40 7.12 -0.99
CA TRP A 383 8.04 7.64 -1.11
C TRP A 383 7.28 7.62 0.22
N ASP A 384 7.50 6.59 1.05
CA ASP A 384 6.77 6.39 2.31
C ASP A 384 7.21 7.39 3.40
N TRP A 385 8.50 7.71 3.51
CA TRP A 385 9.00 8.81 4.35
C TRP A 385 8.50 10.16 3.84
N THR A 386 8.54 10.38 2.51
CA THR A 386 7.99 11.59 1.90
C THR A 386 6.50 11.74 2.20
N MET A 387 5.73 10.67 2.02
CA MET A 387 4.29 10.69 2.30
C MET A 387 3.98 10.87 3.78
N THR A 388 4.81 10.31 4.68
CA THR A 388 4.70 10.56 6.12
C THR A 388 4.88 12.06 6.43
N ASN A 389 5.86 12.70 5.79
CA ASN A 389 6.05 14.16 5.93
C ASN A 389 4.83 14.93 5.42
N VAL A 390 4.35 14.63 4.21
CA VAL A 390 3.17 15.25 3.60
C VAL A 390 1.93 15.10 4.48
N ALA A 391 1.63 13.89 4.92
CA ALA A 391 0.45 13.60 5.73
C ALA A 391 0.43 14.32 7.08
N GLN A 392 1.59 14.74 7.58
CA GLN A 392 1.72 15.33 8.90
C GLN A 392 2.00 16.83 8.91
N THR A 393 2.47 17.38 7.78
CA THR A 393 2.95 18.77 7.76
C THR A 393 2.33 19.65 6.68
N CYS A 394 1.68 19.06 5.66
CA CYS A 394 1.12 19.82 4.55
C CYS A 394 -0.38 20.08 4.70
N LEU A 395 -1.12 19.13 5.24
CA LEU A 395 -2.57 19.25 5.40
C LEU A 395 -2.91 20.06 6.64
N GLU A 396 -4.02 20.81 6.59
CA GLU A 396 -4.54 21.56 7.74
C GLU A 396 -4.76 20.64 8.94
N GLN A 397 -5.32 19.47 8.70
CA GLN A 397 -5.45 18.41 9.70
C GLN A 397 -4.62 17.20 9.28
N ARG A 398 -3.83 16.68 10.21
CA ARG A 398 -3.06 15.46 9.97
C ARG A 398 -3.97 14.31 9.55
N LEU A 399 -3.52 13.52 8.62
CA LEU A 399 -4.24 12.31 8.24
C LEU A 399 -4.21 11.30 9.39
N SER A 400 -5.41 10.95 9.83
CA SER A 400 -5.62 9.89 10.82
C SER A 400 -5.95 8.59 10.12
N MET A 401 -5.49 7.49 10.71
CA MET A 401 -5.74 6.15 10.23
C MET A 401 -6.44 5.29 11.28
N MET A 402 -7.12 4.26 10.80
CA MET A 402 -7.52 3.08 11.55
C MET A 402 -6.73 1.89 11.02
N SER A 403 -6.02 1.18 11.91
CA SER A 403 -5.21 0.01 11.54
C SER A 403 -5.61 -1.22 12.32
N LEU A 404 -5.78 -2.33 11.62
CA LEU A 404 -5.97 -3.61 12.27
C LEU A 404 -4.66 -4.06 12.94
N ARG A 405 -4.72 -4.48 14.21
CA ARG A 405 -3.52 -4.95 14.94
C ARG A 405 -2.99 -6.27 14.39
N LEU A 406 -3.86 -7.19 14.01
CA LEU A 406 -3.51 -8.43 13.35
C LEU A 406 -3.44 -8.19 11.84
N SER A 407 -2.24 -8.05 11.31
CA SER A 407 -1.98 -7.74 9.89
C SER A 407 -2.64 -8.73 8.94
N ARG A 408 -3.30 -8.21 7.90
CA ARG A 408 -3.89 -8.95 6.77
C ARG A 408 -3.04 -8.91 5.52
N VAL A 409 -1.95 -8.15 5.56
CA VAL A 409 -0.93 -8.09 4.50
C VAL A 409 0.42 -8.39 5.11
N LEU A 410 1.13 -9.35 4.57
CA LEU A 410 2.44 -9.81 5.01
C LEU A 410 3.47 -9.51 3.92
N HIS A 411 4.64 -9.04 4.31
CA HIS A 411 5.74 -8.76 3.39
C HIS A 411 6.62 -10.00 3.25
N LEU A 412 6.85 -10.44 2.02
CA LEU A 412 7.69 -11.60 1.66
C LEU A 412 9.15 -11.21 1.42
N GLY A 413 9.48 -9.93 1.59
CA GLY A 413 10.77 -9.38 1.25
C GLY A 413 11.84 -9.68 2.30
N SER A 414 12.54 -10.80 2.17
CA SER A 414 13.84 -10.96 2.82
C SER A 414 14.97 -10.27 2.04
N CYS A 415 14.71 -9.88 0.79
CA CYS A 415 15.61 -9.20 -0.13
C CYS A 415 14.89 -8.05 -0.81
N GLY A 416 15.25 -6.85 -0.46
CA GLY A 416 14.71 -5.63 -1.06
C GLY A 416 15.83 -4.63 -1.32
N THR A 417 15.47 -3.47 -1.81
CA THR A 417 16.37 -2.35 -2.09
C THR A 417 17.27 -1.99 -0.89
N HIS A 418 16.75 -2.22 0.33
CA HIS A 418 17.44 -1.91 1.59
C HIS A 418 18.05 -3.13 2.32
N VAL A 419 17.85 -4.35 1.81
CA VAL A 419 18.30 -5.58 2.47
C VAL A 419 19.32 -6.29 1.59
N LYS A 420 20.61 -6.14 1.93
CA LYS A 420 21.75 -6.79 1.23
C LYS A 420 21.95 -8.23 1.73
N LYS A 421 20.95 -9.09 1.65
CA LYS A 421 21.16 -10.53 1.88
C LYS A 421 21.74 -11.18 0.63
N LYS A 422 22.72 -12.07 0.81
CA LYS A 422 23.37 -12.80 -0.32
C LYS A 422 22.45 -13.83 -0.97
N VAL A 423 21.44 -14.33 -0.28
CA VAL A 423 20.49 -15.33 -0.77
C VAL A 423 19.09 -14.94 -0.36
N CYS A 424 18.19 -14.87 -1.35
CA CYS A 424 16.78 -14.59 -1.17
C CYS A 424 16.01 -15.90 -1.31
N ASP A 425 15.46 -16.39 -0.22
CA ASP A 425 14.61 -17.58 -0.20
C ASP A 425 13.14 -17.14 -0.08
N VAL A 426 12.51 -16.86 -1.21
CA VAL A 426 11.10 -16.46 -1.29
C VAL A 426 10.19 -17.58 -0.78
N GLN A 427 10.55 -18.84 -1.00
CA GLN A 427 9.74 -19.99 -0.56
C GLN A 427 9.72 -20.11 0.96
N ALA A 428 10.85 -19.86 1.64
CA ALA A 428 10.91 -19.80 3.10
C ALA A 428 10.05 -18.67 3.66
N GLU A 429 10.07 -17.49 3.05
CA GLU A 429 9.21 -16.37 3.48
C GLU A 429 7.72 -16.66 3.25
N VAL A 430 7.35 -17.25 2.14
CA VAL A 430 5.98 -17.73 1.90
C VAL A 430 5.56 -18.76 2.93
N LYS A 431 6.42 -19.74 3.25
CA LYS A 431 6.14 -20.74 4.29
C LYS A 431 5.89 -20.07 5.64
N ASN A 432 6.70 -19.07 5.99
CA ASN A 432 6.51 -18.27 7.21
C ASN A 432 5.18 -17.50 7.18
N ALA A 433 4.83 -16.87 6.07
CA ALA A 433 3.56 -16.15 5.90
C ALA A 433 2.36 -17.09 6.06
N VAL A 434 2.37 -18.24 5.39
CA VAL A 434 1.33 -19.28 5.49
C VAL A 434 1.23 -19.82 6.92
N SER A 435 2.35 -20.06 7.60
CA SER A 435 2.36 -20.51 9.00
C SER A 435 1.71 -19.47 9.92
N ARG A 436 2.02 -18.19 9.75
CA ARG A 436 1.42 -17.08 10.54
C ARG A 436 -0.09 -16.97 10.29
N LEU A 437 -0.55 -17.09 9.05
CA LEU A 437 -1.96 -17.06 8.72
C LEU A 437 -2.69 -18.30 9.26
N SER A 438 -2.07 -19.47 9.20
CA SER A 438 -2.62 -20.71 9.78
C SER A 438 -2.78 -20.61 11.29
N ALA A 439 -1.81 -20.06 11.99
CA ALA A 439 -1.89 -19.79 13.44
C ALA A 439 -2.99 -18.78 13.77
N SER A 440 -3.36 -17.92 12.82
CA SER A 440 -4.39 -16.89 12.99
C SER A 440 -5.76 -17.32 12.46
N LYS A 441 -5.91 -18.53 11.91
CA LYS A 441 -7.12 -18.99 11.18
C LYS A 441 -8.43 -18.75 11.94
N GLN A 442 -8.44 -19.02 13.24
CA GLN A 442 -9.62 -18.84 14.10
C GLN A 442 -10.01 -17.36 14.31
N TRP A 443 -9.17 -16.40 13.88
CA TRP A 443 -9.37 -14.96 14.02
C TRP A 443 -9.60 -14.26 12.68
N LEU A 444 -9.73 -15.03 11.60
CA LEU A 444 -10.14 -14.53 10.31
C LEU A 444 -11.66 -14.30 10.29
N TYR A 445 -12.10 -13.41 9.42
CA TYR A 445 -13.52 -13.03 9.26
C TYR A 445 -14.18 -12.57 10.57
N PRO A 446 -13.60 -11.60 11.29
CA PRO A 446 -14.21 -11.10 12.51
C PRO A 446 -15.57 -10.46 12.22
N ASP A 447 -16.57 -10.68 13.11
CA ASP A 447 -17.88 -10.04 13.01
C ASP A 447 -17.84 -8.57 13.45
N ILE A 448 -16.94 -8.24 14.37
CA ILE A 448 -16.77 -6.90 14.94
C ILE A 448 -15.30 -6.50 15.02
N LEU A 449 -15.06 -5.17 15.05
CA LEU A 449 -13.77 -4.58 15.37
C LEU A 449 -13.88 -3.86 16.72
N VAL A 450 -12.84 -4.02 17.55
CA VAL A 450 -12.78 -3.42 18.88
C VAL A 450 -11.69 -2.35 18.91
N PRO A 451 -12.01 -1.09 19.18
CA PRO A 451 -11.04 -0.03 19.24
C PRO A 451 -10.15 -0.15 20.47
N LEU A 452 -8.85 0.07 20.32
CA LEU A 452 -7.96 0.30 21.43
C LEU A 452 -8.24 1.69 22.02
N GLY A 453 -8.40 1.77 23.34
CA GLY A 453 -8.88 2.97 24.03
C GLY A 453 -7.97 4.19 24.00
N SER A 454 -6.70 4.06 23.62
CA SER A 454 -5.75 5.17 23.57
C SER A 454 -5.45 5.60 22.14
N TRP A 455 -5.70 6.87 21.86
CA TRP A 455 -5.22 7.52 20.65
C TRP A 455 -3.70 7.73 20.74
N LYS A 456 -2.96 7.21 19.78
CA LYS A 456 -1.51 7.41 19.68
C LYS A 456 -1.21 8.47 18.64
N LYS A 457 -0.57 9.55 19.04
CA LYS A 457 0.01 10.53 18.12
C LYS A 457 1.40 10.03 17.69
N SER A 458 1.67 10.10 16.39
CA SER A 458 3.01 9.87 15.86
C SER A 458 3.90 11.11 16.03
N GLY A 459 5.21 10.92 16.14
CA GLY A 459 6.18 12.03 16.12
C GLY A 459 6.17 12.76 14.77
N LYS A 460 6.68 13.99 14.71
CA LYS A 460 6.91 14.67 13.42
C LYS A 460 8.09 13.98 12.70
N PRO A 461 7.99 13.71 11.38
CA PRO A 461 9.16 13.32 10.62
C PRO A 461 10.17 14.47 10.65
N LYS A 462 11.43 14.13 10.94
CA LYS A 462 12.51 15.12 11.04
C LYS A 462 13.02 15.46 9.63
N LYS A 463 14.30 15.29 9.39
CA LYS A 463 14.96 15.45 8.11
C LYS A 463 14.71 14.21 7.24
N GLY A 464 14.63 14.37 5.92
CA GLY A 464 14.58 13.25 4.96
C GLY A 464 15.89 12.47 4.91
N ASN A 465 15.90 11.34 4.21
CA ASN A 465 17.09 10.49 4.05
C ASN A 465 18.01 10.95 2.91
N GLY A 466 17.65 12.02 2.18
CA GLY A 466 18.40 12.54 1.04
C GLY A 466 18.12 11.81 -0.26
N GLY A 467 19.02 11.94 -1.24
CA GLY A 467 18.91 11.32 -2.57
C GLY A 467 17.86 11.98 -3.49
N TRP A 468 17.33 13.17 -3.11
CA TRP A 468 16.31 13.90 -3.87
C TRP A 468 16.66 15.39 -4.04
N GLY A 469 17.97 15.68 -4.19
CA GLY A 469 18.49 17.04 -4.38
C GLY A 469 18.34 17.56 -5.81
N ASP A 470 18.37 16.67 -6.81
CA ASP A 470 18.37 17.01 -8.24
C ASP A 470 17.08 17.71 -8.67
N LEU A 471 17.21 18.91 -9.26
CA LEU A 471 16.05 19.69 -9.69
C LEU A 471 15.26 18.99 -10.80
N ARG A 472 15.91 18.20 -11.67
CA ARG A 472 15.23 17.47 -12.73
C ARG A 472 14.24 16.45 -12.17
N ASP A 473 14.61 15.73 -11.09
CA ASP A 473 13.70 14.79 -10.42
C ASP A 473 12.50 15.53 -9.79
N ARG A 474 12.73 16.72 -9.20
CA ARG A 474 11.66 17.53 -8.64
C ARG A 474 10.70 18.05 -9.71
N GLU A 475 11.21 18.53 -10.83
CA GLU A 475 10.39 19.01 -11.95
C GLU A 475 9.64 17.86 -12.63
N LEU A 476 10.27 16.70 -12.84
CA LEU A 476 9.58 15.53 -13.36
C LEU A 476 8.44 15.11 -12.41
N CYS A 477 8.69 15.07 -11.12
CA CYS A 477 7.66 14.78 -10.11
C CYS A 477 6.48 15.77 -10.19
N ARG A 478 6.76 17.08 -10.36
CA ARG A 478 5.73 18.11 -10.56
C ARG A 478 4.97 17.92 -11.88
N GLY A 479 5.66 17.47 -12.92
CA GLY A 479 5.06 17.18 -14.23
C GLY A 479 4.14 15.96 -14.22
N ILE A 480 4.46 14.93 -13.43
CA ILE A 480 3.66 13.69 -13.37
C ILE A 480 2.19 14.03 -13.05
N GLY A 481 1.31 13.49 -13.90
CA GLY A 481 -0.13 13.74 -13.84
C GLY A 481 -0.61 14.94 -14.64
N ASN A 482 0.29 15.71 -15.23
CA ASN A 482 -0.06 16.70 -16.24
C ASN A 482 0.19 16.06 -17.62
N ASP A 483 -0.71 16.26 -18.58
CA ASP A 483 -0.57 15.78 -19.96
C ASP A 483 0.62 16.44 -20.72
N THR A 484 1.34 17.34 -20.03
CA THR A 484 2.46 18.11 -20.56
C THR A 484 3.81 17.39 -20.48
N VAL A 485 3.90 16.22 -19.82
CA VAL A 485 5.15 15.47 -19.72
C VAL A 485 5.33 14.59 -20.96
N ASP A 486 5.97 15.16 -21.94
CA ASP A 486 6.36 14.54 -23.20
C ASP A 486 7.88 14.48 -23.38
N GLU A 487 8.35 14.01 -24.52
CA GLU A 487 9.78 13.95 -24.84
C GLU A 487 10.42 15.37 -24.88
N ALA A 488 9.68 16.40 -25.29
CA ALA A 488 10.17 17.78 -25.30
C ALA A 488 10.36 18.30 -23.86
N PHE A 489 9.44 17.96 -22.95
CA PHE A 489 9.60 18.27 -21.53
C PHE A 489 10.86 17.60 -20.94
N LEU A 490 11.07 16.31 -21.19
CA LEU A 490 12.26 15.60 -20.73
C LEU A 490 13.55 16.17 -21.32
N ALA A 491 13.55 16.56 -22.59
CA ALA A 491 14.68 17.23 -23.23
C ALA A 491 15.01 18.59 -22.55
N ARG A 492 14.00 19.38 -22.17
CA ARG A 492 14.19 20.60 -21.38
C ARG A 492 14.82 20.32 -20.01
N LEU A 493 14.36 19.26 -19.32
CA LEU A 493 14.95 18.87 -18.03
C LEU A 493 16.42 18.46 -18.20
N GLN A 494 16.74 17.71 -19.25
CA GLN A 494 18.12 17.34 -19.56
C GLN A 494 18.98 18.59 -19.83
N ALA A 495 18.47 19.59 -20.54
CA ALA A 495 19.18 20.83 -20.85
C ALA A 495 19.44 21.73 -19.62
N MET A 496 18.71 21.55 -18.51
CA MET A 496 18.94 22.32 -17.26
C MET A 496 20.35 22.11 -16.68
N THR A 497 21.03 21.04 -17.05
CA THR A 497 22.40 20.74 -16.60
C THR A 497 23.46 21.47 -17.41
N SER A 498 23.12 22.02 -18.58
CA SER A 498 24.06 22.64 -19.54
C SER A 498 24.27 24.13 -19.31
N VAL A 499 23.66 24.72 -18.23
CA VAL A 499 23.76 26.18 -17.92
C VAL A 499 24.63 26.43 -16.71
#